data_d1d3f2988899ad4492114f843604c65e
#
_entry.id   d1d3f2988899ad4492114f843604c65e
#
_cell.length_a   1.000
_cell.length_b   1.000
_cell.length_c   1.000
_cell.angle_alpha   90.00
_cell.angle_beta   90.00
_cell.angle_gamma   90.00
#
_symmetry.space_group_name_H-M   'P 1'
#
loop_
_entity.id
_entity.type
_entity.pdbx_description
1 polymer ?
#
loop_
_entity_poly.entity_id
_entity_poly.type
_entity_poly.pdbx_seq_one_letter_code
_entity_poly.pdbx_strand_id
1 'polypeptide(L)'
;FSCAIFDGAGRLVANAPHMPVHLGSMGESVRTILRQRARDGRGIKRGDAYALNAPYDGGTHLPDITVIMPVFVEDDTPSFFVAARGHHADLGGIAPGSMPPYSRNIEEEGILFDNMLIVDDGNFLDAAVNAHLTAGDWPARNPALNIADLKAQVAACQRGASALADLSAAHGVRTVAAYMAHGQRQAETAVRQLIARLDNGKFRYAMDNGAEVAVAVAIDRTARHVTIDFTGSSATLPDNFNAPLPVVRAAVLYVLRTMLDDPIPMNEG
;
A
#
# COMPACT_ATOMS: atom_id res chain seq x y z
N PHE A 1 -2.65 -11.96 4.29
CA PHE A 1 -2.18 -10.72 4.95
C PHE A 1 -0.74 -10.42 4.55
N SER A 2 -0.42 -9.14 4.33
CA SER A 2 0.94 -8.64 4.15
C SER A 2 1.21 -7.57 5.20
N CYS A 3 2.42 -7.57 5.78
CA CYS A 3 2.82 -6.55 6.75
C CYS A 3 4.03 -5.79 6.23
N ALA A 4 4.12 -4.52 6.60
CA ALA A 4 5.22 -3.67 6.17
C ALA A 4 5.60 -2.64 7.23
N ILE A 5 6.86 -2.23 7.20
CA ILE A 5 7.47 -1.21 8.05
C ILE A 5 7.93 -0.06 7.15
N PHE A 6 7.68 1.16 7.61
CA PHE A 6 8.02 2.39 6.89
C PHE A 6 8.79 3.34 7.81
N ASP A 7 9.63 4.16 7.21
CA ASP A 7 10.26 5.28 7.93
C ASP A 7 9.25 6.41 8.23
N GLY A 8 9.68 7.44 8.94
CA GLY A 8 8.83 8.58 9.30
C GLY A 8 8.30 9.40 8.11
N ALA A 9 8.88 9.24 6.92
CA ALA A 9 8.39 9.84 5.68
C ALA A 9 7.42 8.93 4.90
N GLY A 10 7.10 7.74 5.43
CA GLY A 10 6.22 6.78 4.79
C GLY A 10 6.87 5.99 3.64
N ARG A 11 8.21 5.95 3.60
CA ARG A 11 8.93 5.14 2.61
C ARG A 11 9.11 3.72 3.12
N LEU A 12 8.84 2.75 2.24
CA LEU A 12 8.95 1.33 2.56
C LEU A 12 10.38 0.95 2.96
N VAL A 13 10.52 0.33 4.12
CA VAL A 13 11.80 -0.18 4.64
C VAL A 13 11.88 -1.70 4.54
N ALA A 14 10.83 -2.39 4.96
CA ALA A 14 10.75 -3.84 4.92
C ALA A 14 9.30 -4.29 4.71
N ASN A 15 9.14 -5.36 3.98
CA ASN A 15 7.84 -5.95 3.67
C ASN A 15 7.91 -7.47 3.84
N ALA A 16 6.90 -8.06 4.47
CA ALA A 16 6.64 -9.49 4.44
C ALA A 16 5.59 -9.75 3.36
N PRO A 17 6.00 -10.00 2.10
CA PRO A 17 5.09 -10.11 0.98
C PRO A 17 4.46 -11.49 0.94
N HIS A 18 3.13 -11.55 0.92
CA HIS A 18 2.40 -12.76 0.59
C HIS A 18 1.75 -12.68 -0.80
N MET A 19 1.53 -11.45 -1.29
CA MET A 19 0.95 -11.19 -2.62
C MET A 19 1.83 -10.17 -3.35
N PRO A 20 2.21 -10.43 -4.61
CA PRO A 20 3.08 -9.51 -5.37
C PRO A 20 2.53 -8.09 -5.51
N VAL A 21 1.22 -7.90 -5.66
CA VAL A 21 0.60 -6.58 -5.79
C VAL A 21 0.73 -5.74 -4.51
N HIS A 22 0.94 -6.36 -3.36
CA HIS A 22 1.17 -5.63 -2.10
C HIS A 22 2.59 -5.04 -2.02
N LEU A 23 3.54 -5.58 -2.80
CA LEU A 23 4.88 -5.03 -2.93
C LEU A 23 4.84 -3.62 -3.51
N GLY A 24 5.39 -2.65 -2.80
CA GLY A 24 5.48 -1.27 -3.28
C GLY A 24 4.16 -0.48 -3.30
N SER A 25 2.99 -1.14 -3.25
CA SER A 25 1.71 -0.43 -3.23
C SER A 25 1.37 0.16 -1.86
N MET A 26 1.79 -0.49 -0.76
CA MET A 26 1.46 -0.05 0.60
C MET A 26 2.11 1.29 0.97
N GLY A 27 3.24 1.67 0.36
CA GLY A 27 3.85 2.99 0.54
C GLY A 27 2.94 4.13 0.10
N GLU A 28 2.17 3.94 -0.98
CA GLU A 28 1.15 4.93 -1.39
C GLU A 28 0.07 5.10 -0.33
N SER A 29 -0.36 4.01 0.31
CA SER A 29 -1.35 4.07 1.39
C SER A 29 -0.85 4.94 2.55
N VAL A 30 0.39 4.76 2.99
CA VAL A 30 0.98 5.58 4.07
C VAL A 30 1.10 7.05 3.65
N ARG A 31 1.57 7.32 2.43
CA ARG A 31 1.66 8.70 1.91
C ARG A 31 0.29 9.38 1.81
N THR A 32 -0.75 8.63 1.47
CA THR A 32 -2.13 9.15 1.44
C THR A 32 -2.57 9.57 2.84
N ILE A 33 -2.38 8.72 3.86
CA ILE A 33 -2.67 9.07 5.25
C ILE A 33 -1.93 10.36 5.65
N LEU A 34 -0.63 10.43 5.37
CA LEU A 34 0.18 11.62 5.68
C LEU A 34 -0.40 12.90 5.02
N ARG A 35 -0.73 12.82 3.71
CA ARG A 35 -1.28 13.96 2.99
C ARG A 35 -2.65 14.41 3.49
N GLN A 36 -3.54 13.47 3.75
CA GLN A 36 -4.92 13.76 4.16
C GLN A 36 -4.96 14.28 5.59
N ARG A 37 -4.22 13.66 6.53
CA ARG A 37 -4.17 14.09 7.92
C ARG A 37 -3.44 15.42 8.15
N ALA A 38 -2.56 15.80 7.23
CA ALA A 38 -1.98 17.14 7.25
C ALA A 38 -3.00 18.24 6.93
N ARG A 39 -4.13 17.90 6.30
CA ARG A 39 -5.15 18.85 5.81
C ARG A 39 -6.41 18.91 6.67
N ASP A 40 -6.70 17.88 7.44
CA ASP A 40 -7.96 17.77 8.20
C ASP A 40 -7.96 18.50 9.56
N GLY A 41 -6.84 19.08 9.95
CA GLY A 41 -6.67 19.84 11.19
C GLY A 41 -6.58 18.97 12.46
N ARG A 42 -6.88 17.66 12.40
CA ARG A 42 -6.70 16.74 13.51
C ARG A 42 -5.27 16.24 13.61
N GLY A 43 -4.63 16.03 12.48
CA GLY A 43 -3.31 15.45 12.40
C GLY A 43 -3.29 13.94 12.75
N ILE A 44 -2.09 13.42 12.90
CA ILE A 44 -1.83 12.02 13.30
C ILE A 44 -1.44 12.02 14.77
N LYS A 45 -2.10 11.17 15.58
CA LYS A 45 -1.87 11.09 17.02
C LYS A 45 -1.35 9.72 17.44
N ARG A 46 -0.70 9.69 18.60
CA ARG A 46 -0.31 8.43 19.26
C ARG A 46 -1.56 7.61 19.58
N GLY A 47 -1.49 6.31 19.32
CA GLY A 47 -2.60 5.40 19.55
C GLY A 47 -3.64 5.34 18.43
N ASP A 48 -3.49 6.14 17.35
CA ASP A 48 -4.36 6.07 16.18
C ASP A 48 -4.07 4.87 15.31
N ALA A 49 -5.10 4.36 14.62
CA ALA A 49 -4.95 3.55 13.43
C ALA A 49 -6.01 3.92 12.38
N TYR A 50 -5.60 3.88 11.13
CA TYR A 50 -6.41 4.28 9.98
C TYR A 50 -6.59 3.12 9.03
N ALA A 51 -7.77 3.02 8.40
CA ALA A 51 -8.06 2.05 7.35
C ALA A 51 -8.31 2.75 6.02
N LEU A 52 -7.77 2.19 4.94
CA LEU A 52 -8.08 2.63 3.59
C LEU A 52 -8.03 1.47 2.59
N ASN A 53 -8.84 1.57 1.53
CA ASN A 53 -8.83 0.67 0.38
C ASN A 53 -9.08 1.40 -0.95
N ALA A 54 -9.24 2.71 -0.95
CA ALA A 54 -9.53 3.53 -2.15
C ALA A 54 -8.52 3.29 -3.27
N PRO A 55 -8.88 2.68 -4.42
CA PRO A 55 -7.91 2.26 -5.44
C PRO A 55 -7.09 3.40 -6.03
N TYR A 56 -7.71 4.55 -6.22
CA TYR A 56 -7.06 5.74 -6.80
C TYR A 56 -6.48 6.70 -5.74
N ASP A 57 -6.58 6.33 -4.45
CA ASP A 57 -5.98 7.11 -3.35
C ASP A 57 -5.26 6.20 -2.34
N GLY A 58 -4.29 5.44 -2.84
CA GLY A 58 -3.36 4.63 -2.04
C GLY A 58 -3.73 3.15 -1.89
N GLY A 59 -4.94 2.74 -2.28
CA GLY A 59 -5.37 1.33 -2.29
C GLY A 59 -5.04 0.61 -3.60
N THR A 60 -5.52 -0.63 -3.72
CA THR A 60 -5.38 -1.46 -4.93
C THR A 60 -6.75 -1.86 -5.49
N HIS A 61 -7.56 -2.55 -4.71
CA HIS A 61 -8.97 -2.86 -4.96
C HIS A 61 -9.69 -2.96 -3.61
N LEU A 62 -11.02 -2.84 -3.59
CA LEU A 62 -11.75 -2.66 -2.34
C LEU A 62 -11.54 -3.78 -1.30
N PRO A 63 -11.50 -5.09 -1.67
CA PRO A 63 -11.27 -6.14 -0.68
C PRO A 63 -9.94 -6.04 0.07
N ASP A 64 -8.92 -5.37 -0.50
CA ASP A 64 -7.61 -5.20 0.14
C ASP A 64 -7.59 -4.00 1.09
N ILE A 65 -8.15 -4.13 2.28
CA ILE A 65 -8.07 -3.06 3.29
C ILE A 65 -6.66 -3.00 3.87
N THR A 66 -6.09 -1.80 3.89
CA THR A 66 -4.82 -1.50 4.55
C THR A 66 -5.07 -0.77 5.85
N VAL A 67 -4.66 -1.37 6.96
CA VAL A 67 -4.58 -0.72 8.27
C VAL A 67 -3.19 -0.15 8.45
N ILE A 68 -3.11 1.13 8.84
CA ILE A 68 -1.86 1.87 9.04
C ILE A 68 -1.85 2.44 10.46
N MET A 69 -0.74 2.24 11.15
CA MET A 69 -0.53 2.73 12.51
C MET A 69 0.78 3.55 12.58
N PRO A 70 0.74 4.79 13.09
CA PRO A 70 1.92 5.58 13.36
C PRO A 70 2.65 5.05 14.59
N VAL A 71 3.98 5.11 14.57
CA VAL A 71 4.85 4.70 15.70
C VAL A 71 5.61 5.92 16.19
N PHE A 72 5.30 6.35 17.40
CA PHE A 72 5.94 7.47 18.07
C PHE A 72 6.95 6.93 19.10
N VAL A 73 8.21 7.32 19.00
CA VAL A 73 9.27 6.88 19.93
C VAL A 73 9.62 8.01 20.91
N GLU A 74 10.21 9.08 20.44
CA GLU A 74 10.71 10.17 21.30
C GLU A 74 9.84 11.43 21.22
N ASP A 75 9.47 11.84 20.00
CA ASP A 75 8.80 13.10 19.71
C ASP A 75 7.28 12.96 19.54
N ASP A 76 6.58 14.09 19.40
CA ASP A 76 5.16 14.19 19.08
C ASP A 76 4.89 14.01 17.56
N THR A 77 5.93 13.63 16.79
CA THR A 77 5.80 13.24 15.38
C THR A 77 6.10 11.76 15.21
N PRO A 78 5.42 11.06 14.30
CA PRO A 78 5.69 9.66 14.06
C PRO A 78 7.13 9.42 13.60
N SER A 79 7.87 8.57 14.31
CA SER A 79 9.21 8.15 13.92
C SER A 79 9.17 7.13 12.79
N PHE A 80 8.14 6.29 12.79
CA PHE A 80 7.93 5.20 11.83
C PHE A 80 6.44 5.00 11.58
N PHE A 81 6.13 4.16 10.57
CA PHE A 81 4.78 3.62 10.37
C PHE A 81 4.86 2.11 10.20
N VAL A 82 3.80 1.43 10.62
CA VAL A 82 3.57 0.02 10.34
C VAL A 82 2.23 -0.13 9.65
N ALA A 83 2.14 -1.10 8.74
CA ALA A 83 0.89 -1.38 8.06
C ALA A 83 0.67 -2.88 7.90
N ALA A 84 -0.61 -3.27 7.91
CA ALA A 84 -1.07 -4.60 7.58
C ALA A 84 -2.16 -4.49 6.52
N ARG A 85 -2.02 -5.23 5.39
CA ARG A 85 -3.04 -5.33 4.35
C ARG A 85 -3.62 -6.72 4.36
N GLY A 86 -4.94 -6.80 4.44
CA GLY A 86 -5.71 -8.04 4.40
C GLY A 86 -6.73 -8.00 3.26
N HIS A 87 -6.85 -9.12 2.54
CA HIS A 87 -7.93 -9.33 1.60
C HIS A 87 -9.15 -9.81 2.37
N HIS A 88 -10.18 -8.98 2.50
CA HIS A 88 -11.44 -9.30 3.16
C HIS A 88 -12.30 -10.17 2.26
N ALA A 89 -12.99 -11.14 2.83
CA ALA A 89 -13.80 -12.10 2.08
C ALA A 89 -14.99 -11.45 1.37
N ASP A 90 -15.54 -10.38 1.94
CA ASP A 90 -16.67 -9.62 1.38
C ASP A 90 -16.73 -8.23 2.01
N LEU A 91 -16.89 -7.21 1.21
CA LEU A 91 -17.08 -5.82 1.59
C LEU A 91 -18.36 -5.22 0.97
N GLY A 92 -19.38 -6.04 0.73
CA GLY A 92 -20.59 -5.58 0.07
C GLY A 92 -20.45 -5.54 -1.45
N GLY A 93 -21.12 -4.57 -2.07
CA GLY A 93 -21.22 -4.47 -3.51
C GLY A 93 -22.27 -5.41 -4.11
N ILE A 94 -22.48 -5.32 -5.44
CA ILE A 94 -23.53 -6.04 -6.16
C ILE A 94 -23.29 -7.55 -6.26
N ALA A 95 -22.06 -8.01 -6.06
CA ALA A 95 -21.71 -9.43 -6.10
C ALA A 95 -21.05 -9.90 -4.80
N PRO A 96 -21.30 -11.14 -4.33
CA PRO A 96 -20.56 -11.73 -3.23
C PRO A 96 -19.05 -11.75 -3.52
N GLY A 97 -18.25 -11.47 -2.50
CA GLY A 97 -16.79 -11.37 -2.61
C GLY A 97 -16.28 -10.01 -3.10
N SER A 98 -17.19 -9.05 -3.35
CA SER A 98 -16.85 -7.65 -3.69
C SER A 98 -15.88 -7.50 -4.88
N MET A 99 -16.03 -8.38 -5.88
CA MET A 99 -15.27 -8.35 -7.14
C MET A 99 -16.21 -8.62 -8.33
N PRO A 100 -17.23 -7.77 -8.55
CA PRO A 100 -18.16 -7.93 -9.66
C PRO A 100 -17.41 -7.68 -10.99
N PRO A 101 -17.58 -8.56 -12.01
CA PRO A 101 -16.82 -8.43 -13.26
C PRO A 101 -17.32 -7.31 -14.18
N TYR A 102 -18.47 -6.70 -13.88
CA TYR A 102 -19.14 -5.71 -14.72
C TYR A 102 -19.53 -4.43 -13.99
N SER A 103 -18.89 -4.12 -12.88
CA SER A 103 -19.13 -2.87 -12.15
C SER A 103 -18.74 -1.64 -12.98
N ARG A 104 -19.48 -0.57 -12.83
CA ARG A 104 -19.30 0.69 -13.55
C ARG A 104 -18.90 1.85 -12.63
N ASN A 105 -19.12 1.69 -11.35
CA ASN A 105 -18.77 2.64 -10.31
C ASN A 105 -18.33 1.89 -9.05
N ILE A 106 -17.70 2.60 -8.13
CA ILE A 106 -17.06 2.00 -6.97
C ILE A 106 -18.08 1.48 -5.93
N GLU A 107 -19.25 2.06 -5.87
CA GLU A 107 -20.33 1.64 -4.96
C GLU A 107 -20.84 0.24 -5.32
N GLU A 108 -20.83 -0.10 -6.61
CA GLU A 108 -21.17 -1.44 -7.08
C GLU A 108 -20.11 -2.50 -6.67
N GLU A 109 -18.86 -2.09 -6.47
CA GLU A 109 -17.78 -2.99 -6.08
C GLU A 109 -17.78 -3.28 -4.58
N GLY A 110 -18.17 -2.33 -3.73
CA GLY A 110 -18.24 -2.53 -2.30
C GLY A 110 -18.00 -1.26 -1.48
N ILE A 111 -17.71 -1.46 -0.21
CA ILE A 111 -17.54 -0.38 0.76
C ILE A 111 -16.15 0.24 0.66
N LEU A 112 -16.14 1.55 0.50
CA LEU A 112 -14.92 2.36 0.40
C LEU A 112 -14.49 2.85 1.77
N PHE A 113 -13.30 2.47 2.21
CA PHE A 113 -12.60 3.10 3.34
C PHE A 113 -11.68 4.19 2.80
N ASP A 114 -12.05 5.44 3.02
CA ASP A 114 -11.23 6.59 2.65
C ASP A 114 -10.56 7.17 3.89
N ASN A 115 -9.36 6.66 4.23
CA ASN A 115 -8.58 7.13 5.36
C ASN A 115 -9.40 7.20 6.68
N MET A 116 -10.22 6.19 6.92
CA MET A 116 -11.09 6.14 8.10
C MET A 116 -10.27 5.90 9.36
N LEU A 117 -10.47 6.73 10.39
CA LEU A 117 -9.97 6.45 11.73
C LEU A 117 -10.73 5.26 12.31
N ILE A 118 -10.04 4.16 12.59
CA ILE A 118 -10.64 2.92 13.16
C ILE A 118 -10.19 2.65 14.59
N VAL A 119 -9.07 3.26 15.02
CA VAL A 119 -8.61 3.28 16.41
C VAL A 119 -8.30 4.71 16.78
N ASP A 120 -8.86 5.19 17.89
CA ASP A 120 -8.62 6.51 18.46
C ASP A 120 -8.07 6.34 19.87
N ASP A 121 -6.87 6.83 20.12
CA ASP A 121 -6.17 6.72 21.41
C ASP A 121 -6.18 5.27 21.96
N GLY A 122 -5.87 4.30 21.11
CA GLY A 122 -5.81 2.88 21.46
C GLY A 122 -7.16 2.15 21.51
N ASN A 123 -8.28 2.86 21.36
CA ASN A 123 -9.64 2.29 21.42
C ASN A 123 -10.17 2.02 20.01
N PHE A 124 -10.50 0.77 19.70
CA PHE A 124 -11.11 0.41 18.44
C PHE A 124 -12.55 0.94 18.38
N LEU A 125 -12.90 1.60 17.27
CA LEU A 125 -14.17 2.29 17.08
C LEU A 125 -15.25 1.35 16.52
N ASP A 126 -15.60 0.30 17.26
CA ASP A 126 -16.53 -0.77 16.84
C ASP A 126 -17.85 -0.23 16.23
N ALA A 127 -18.49 0.71 16.92
CA ALA A 127 -19.77 1.24 16.47
C ALA A 127 -19.65 2.01 15.13
N ALA A 128 -18.60 2.84 14.98
CA ALA A 128 -18.37 3.60 13.76
C ALA A 128 -18.01 2.70 12.58
N VAL A 129 -17.14 1.71 12.82
CA VAL A 129 -16.75 0.73 11.80
C VAL A 129 -17.96 -0.13 11.39
N ASN A 130 -18.75 -0.61 12.34
CA ASN A 130 -19.94 -1.38 12.02
C ASN A 130 -20.98 -0.56 11.23
N ALA A 131 -21.23 0.69 11.63
CA ALA A 131 -22.12 1.59 10.90
C ALA A 131 -21.65 1.82 9.47
N HIS A 132 -20.33 1.96 9.26
CA HIS A 132 -19.74 2.13 7.94
C HIS A 132 -19.90 0.87 7.08
N LEU A 133 -19.65 -0.33 7.64
CA LEU A 133 -19.79 -1.62 6.95
C LEU A 133 -21.25 -1.98 6.60
N THR A 134 -22.21 -1.41 7.29
CA THR A 134 -23.65 -1.68 7.08
C THR A 134 -24.35 -0.55 6.32
N ALA A 135 -23.64 0.47 5.86
CA ALA A 135 -24.19 1.60 5.14
C ALA A 135 -24.37 1.30 3.63
N GLY A 136 -25.20 2.14 2.99
CA GLY A 136 -25.41 2.11 1.53
C GLY A 136 -26.34 1.00 1.05
N ASP A 137 -26.48 0.91 -0.28
CA ASP A 137 -27.43 -0.01 -0.92
C ASP A 137 -26.95 -1.46 -0.93
N TRP A 138 -25.63 -1.67 -0.89
CA TRP A 138 -25.00 -2.99 -0.91
C TRP A 138 -24.01 -3.14 0.27
N PRO A 139 -24.51 -3.31 1.51
CA PRO A 139 -23.67 -3.42 2.69
C PRO A 139 -22.85 -4.71 2.71
N ALA A 140 -21.82 -4.75 3.56
CA ALA A 140 -21.06 -5.97 3.81
C ALA A 140 -21.97 -7.09 4.31
N ARG A 141 -21.82 -8.30 3.76
CA ARG A 141 -22.68 -9.45 4.09
C ARG A 141 -22.36 -10.06 5.43
N ASN A 142 -21.15 -9.87 5.93
CA ASN A 142 -20.70 -10.34 7.25
C ASN A 142 -19.85 -9.29 7.97
N PRO A 143 -20.42 -8.18 8.47
CA PRO A 143 -19.67 -7.13 9.14
C PRO A 143 -18.87 -7.62 10.36
N ALA A 144 -19.36 -8.64 11.06
CA ALA A 144 -18.66 -9.20 12.22
C ALA A 144 -17.31 -9.83 11.83
N LEU A 145 -17.25 -10.51 10.69
CA LEU A 145 -15.99 -11.06 10.16
C LEU A 145 -15.03 -9.92 9.75
N ASN A 146 -15.56 -8.90 9.07
CA ASN A 146 -14.73 -7.75 8.68
C ASN A 146 -14.12 -7.03 9.90
N ILE A 147 -14.90 -6.85 10.97
CA ILE A 147 -14.41 -6.26 12.23
C ILE A 147 -13.35 -7.15 12.87
N ALA A 148 -13.53 -8.46 12.87
CA ALA A 148 -12.52 -9.40 13.39
C ALA A 148 -11.21 -9.32 12.59
N ASP A 149 -11.28 -9.26 11.27
CA ASP A 149 -10.12 -9.12 10.39
C ASP A 149 -9.42 -7.76 10.60
N LEU A 150 -10.17 -6.66 10.71
CA LEU A 150 -9.61 -5.34 11.03
C LEU A 150 -8.90 -5.34 12.38
N LYS A 151 -9.49 -5.96 13.40
CA LYS A 151 -8.85 -6.10 14.72
C LYS A 151 -7.57 -6.95 14.65
N ALA A 152 -7.54 -8.00 13.84
CA ALA A 152 -6.34 -8.80 13.60
C ALA A 152 -5.24 -7.97 12.90
N GLN A 153 -5.61 -7.12 11.92
CA GLN A 153 -4.67 -6.20 11.27
C GLN A 153 -4.12 -5.16 12.26
N VAL A 154 -4.98 -4.60 13.13
CA VAL A 154 -4.56 -3.69 14.21
C VAL A 154 -3.58 -4.39 15.15
N ALA A 155 -3.86 -5.63 15.56
CA ALA A 155 -2.97 -6.40 16.43
C ALA A 155 -1.60 -6.67 15.77
N ALA A 156 -1.57 -6.96 14.47
CA ALA A 156 -0.33 -7.09 13.71
C ALA A 156 0.46 -5.77 13.67
N CYS A 157 -0.21 -4.64 13.47
CA CYS A 157 0.40 -3.32 13.53
C CYS A 157 0.95 -3.01 14.94
N GLN A 158 0.19 -3.30 16.00
CA GLN A 158 0.63 -3.13 17.39
C GLN A 158 1.89 -3.95 17.68
N ARG A 159 1.94 -5.20 17.21
CA ARG A 159 3.14 -6.04 17.37
C ARG A 159 4.35 -5.45 16.65
N GLY A 160 4.17 -4.93 15.44
CA GLY A 160 5.22 -4.24 14.68
C GLY A 160 5.68 -2.97 15.36
N ALA A 161 4.74 -2.16 15.87
CA ALA A 161 5.04 -0.92 16.60
C ALA A 161 5.83 -1.20 17.88
N SER A 162 5.43 -2.21 18.68
CA SER A 162 6.17 -2.64 19.87
C SER A 162 7.60 -3.08 19.53
N ALA A 163 7.78 -3.89 18.48
CA ALA A 163 9.11 -4.33 18.07
C ALA A 163 10.02 -3.17 17.63
N LEU A 164 9.47 -2.16 16.96
CA LEU A 164 10.21 -0.95 16.59
C LEU A 164 10.57 -0.09 17.81
N ALA A 165 9.67 -0.01 18.79
CA ALA A 165 9.93 0.69 20.05
C ALA A 165 11.05 -0.03 20.84
N ASP A 166 11.00 -1.35 20.97
CA ASP A 166 12.04 -2.17 21.64
C ASP A 166 13.40 -2.00 20.93
N LEU A 167 13.43 -2.05 19.60
CA LEU A 167 14.64 -1.85 18.81
C LEU A 167 15.21 -0.43 19.00
N SER A 168 14.33 0.57 19.06
CA SER A 168 14.72 1.96 19.29
C SER A 168 15.22 2.18 20.72
N ALA A 169 14.63 1.53 21.71
CA ALA A 169 15.12 1.58 23.10
C ALA A 169 16.51 0.94 23.23
N ALA A 170 16.78 -0.16 22.51
CA ALA A 170 18.05 -0.87 22.55
C ALA A 170 19.18 -0.12 21.82
N HIS A 171 18.91 0.56 20.72
CA HIS A 171 19.94 1.10 19.82
C HIS A 171 19.83 2.62 19.58
N GLY A 172 18.78 3.27 20.06
CA GLY A 172 18.45 4.66 19.79
C GLY A 172 17.71 4.84 18.45
N VAL A 173 16.66 5.67 18.43
CA VAL A 173 15.81 5.90 17.26
C VAL A 173 16.60 6.39 16.04
N ARG A 174 17.62 7.23 16.24
CA ARG A 174 18.48 7.75 15.16
C ARG A 174 19.29 6.64 14.49
N THR A 175 19.80 5.69 15.29
CA THR A 175 20.55 4.52 14.76
C THR A 175 19.61 3.66 13.91
N VAL A 176 18.42 3.35 14.43
CA VAL A 176 17.42 2.55 13.71
C VAL A 176 17.06 3.22 12.38
N ALA A 177 16.74 4.52 12.39
CA ALA A 177 16.42 5.27 11.18
C ALA A 177 17.61 5.31 10.18
N ALA A 178 18.85 5.43 10.67
CA ALA A 178 20.06 5.41 9.82
C ALA A 178 20.24 4.04 9.13
N TYR A 179 19.99 2.93 9.82
CA TYR A 179 20.05 1.58 9.24
C TYR A 179 18.91 1.34 8.24
N MET A 180 17.69 1.84 8.49
CA MET A 180 16.59 1.80 7.53
C MET A 180 16.97 2.53 6.23
N ALA A 181 17.49 3.75 6.34
CA ALA A 181 17.96 4.52 5.19
C ALA A 181 19.16 3.84 4.49
N HIS A 182 20.04 3.15 5.24
CA HIS A 182 21.12 2.37 4.64
C HIS A 182 20.60 1.21 3.81
N GLY A 183 19.63 0.45 4.31
CA GLY A 183 18.99 -0.65 3.57
C GLY A 183 18.31 -0.18 2.28
N GLN A 184 17.64 0.98 2.31
CA GLN A 184 17.07 1.60 1.10
C GLN A 184 18.16 1.97 0.10
N ARG A 185 19.26 2.61 0.53
CA ARG A 185 20.39 2.94 -0.36
C ARG A 185 21.08 1.72 -0.96
N GLN A 186 21.17 0.61 -0.23
CA GLN A 186 21.69 -0.64 -0.79
C GLN A 186 20.81 -1.15 -1.93
N ALA A 187 19.49 -1.14 -1.72
CA ALA A 187 18.55 -1.55 -2.76
C ALA A 187 18.61 -0.62 -3.98
N GLU A 188 18.63 0.69 -3.78
CA GLU A 188 18.83 1.68 -4.85
C GLU A 188 20.13 1.41 -5.63
N THR A 189 21.22 1.13 -4.94
CA THR A 189 22.52 0.85 -5.57
C THR A 189 22.45 -0.40 -6.45
N ALA A 190 21.84 -1.48 -5.97
CA ALA A 190 21.68 -2.72 -6.73
C ALA A 190 20.79 -2.51 -7.97
N VAL A 191 19.67 -1.81 -7.83
CA VAL A 191 18.78 -1.50 -8.97
C VAL A 191 19.47 -0.58 -9.98
N ARG A 192 20.22 0.42 -9.55
CA ARG A 192 21.00 1.28 -10.46
C ARG A 192 22.09 0.51 -11.22
N GLN A 193 22.70 -0.52 -10.60
CA GLN A 193 23.64 -1.40 -11.29
C GLN A 193 22.93 -2.27 -12.33
N LEU A 194 21.73 -2.78 -12.03
CA LEU A 194 20.89 -3.48 -12.98
C LEU A 194 20.53 -2.58 -14.16
N ILE A 195 20.03 -1.38 -13.92
CA ILE A 195 19.63 -0.42 -14.96
C ILE A 195 20.76 -0.15 -15.94
N ALA A 196 22.01 -0.05 -15.46
CA ALA A 196 23.17 0.16 -16.33
C ALA A 196 23.40 -0.97 -17.35
N ARG A 197 22.85 -2.16 -17.12
CA ARG A 197 22.97 -3.36 -18.00
C ARG A 197 21.75 -3.57 -18.89
N LEU A 198 20.66 -2.83 -18.66
CA LEU A 198 19.43 -2.96 -19.44
C LEU A 198 19.53 -2.20 -20.77
N ASP A 199 18.71 -2.60 -21.72
CA ASP A 199 18.54 -1.95 -23.02
C ASP A 199 17.18 -1.23 -23.11
N ASN A 200 17.11 -0.26 -24.03
CA ASN A 200 15.85 0.35 -24.40
C ASN A 200 14.93 -0.68 -25.05
N GLY A 201 13.63 -0.56 -24.78
CA GLY A 201 12.67 -1.49 -25.35
C GLY A 201 11.27 -0.87 -25.48
N LYS A 202 10.45 -1.49 -26.33
CA LYS A 202 9.02 -1.18 -26.44
C LYS A 202 8.25 -2.47 -26.55
N PHE A 203 7.08 -2.50 -25.95
CA PHE A 203 6.20 -3.66 -26.02
C PHE A 203 4.73 -3.21 -26.04
N ARG A 204 3.88 -4.01 -26.69
CA ARG A 204 2.43 -3.85 -26.70
C ARG A 204 1.79 -5.19 -26.42
N TYR A 205 0.77 -5.17 -25.60
CA TYR A 205 0.01 -6.36 -25.22
C TYR A 205 -1.49 -6.08 -25.35
N ALA A 206 -2.16 -6.86 -26.19
CA ALA A 206 -3.61 -6.81 -26.32
C ALA A 206 -4.25 -7.70 -25.24
N MET A 207 -5.18 -7.14 -24.50
CA MET A 207 -5.97 -7.85 -23.49
C MET A 207 -7.23 -8.46 -24.13
N ASP A 208 -7.83 -9.46 -23.47
CA ASP A 208 -9.00 -10.18 -24.00
C ASP A 208 -10.23 -9.30 -24.22
N ASN A 209 -10.35 -8.21 -23.45
CA ASN A 209 -11.42 -7.21 -23.59
C ASN A 209 -11.17 -6.17 -24.71
N GLY A 210 -10.09 -6.33 -25.49
CA GLY A 210 -9.70 -5.41 -26.56
C GLY A 210 -8.91 -4.20 -26.12
N ALA A 211 -8.67 -4.01 -24.81
CA ALA A 211 -7.75 -2.99 -24.34
C ALA A 211 -6.30 -3.34 -24.69
N GLU A 212 -5.45 -2.33 -24.79
CA GLU A 212 -4.02 -2.51 -25.06
C GLU A 212 -3.17 -1.84 -24.00
N VAL A 213 -2.18 -2.55 -23.51
CA VAL A 213 -1.11 -1.99 -22.67
C VAL A 213 0.12 -1.74 -23.54
N ALA A 214 0.54 -0.50 -23.65
CA ALA A 214 1.78 -0.09 -24.31
C ALA A 214 2.81 0.28 -23.25
N VAL A 215 4.06 -0.13 -23.45
CA VAL A 215 5.17 0.29 -22.57
C VAL A 215 6.39 0.61 -23.40
N ALA A 216 7.06 1.71 -23.05
CA ALA A 216 8.38 2.07 -23.58
C ALA A 216 9.34 2.22 -22.40
N VAL A 217 10.49 1.57 -22.50
CA VAL A 217 11.57 1.62 -21.53
C VAL A 217 12.73 2.39 -22.14
N ALA A 218 13.14 3.49 -21.52
CA ALA A 218 14.28 4.29 -21.92
C ALA A 218 15.33 4.31 -20.80
N ILE A 219 16.55 3.93 -21.13
CA ILE A 219 17.68 3.78 -20.20
C ILE A 219 18.67 4.93 -20.40
N ASP A 220 18.92 5.68 -19.33
CA ASP A 220 20.08 6.55 -19.23
C ASP A 220 21.19 5.81 -18.47
N ARG A 221 22.15 5.23 -19.20
CA ARG A 221 23.25 4.48 -18.59
C ARG A 221 24.19 5.37 -17.79
N THR A 222 24.34 6.63 -18.15
CA THR A 222 25.23 7.56 -17.45
C THR A 222 24.65 7.94 -16.09
N ALA A 223 23.38 8.31 -16.05
CA ALA A 223 22.66 8.62 -14.82
C ALA A 223 22.19 7.34 -14.07
N ARG A 224 22.28 6.16 -14.70
CA ARG A 224 21.71 4.90 -14.21
C ARG A 224 20.25 5.08 -13.84
N HIS A 225 19.51 5.66 -14.76
CA HIS A 225 18.08 5.98 -14.59
C HIS A 225 17.27 5.27 -15.67
N VAL A 226 16.08 4.82 -15.32
CA VAL A 226 15.11 4.24 -16.24
C VAL A 226 13.84 5.09 -16.26
N THR A 227 13.34 5.38 -17.45
CA THR A 227 12.01 5.91 -17.67
C THR A 227 11.13 4.80 -18.23
N ILE A 228 10.03 4.51 -17.56
CA ILE A 228 9.02 3.54 -18.01
C ILE A 228 7.76 4.35 -18.35
N ASP A 229 7.46 4.42 -19.63
CA ASP A 229 6.39 5.22 -20.19
C ASP A 229 5.28 4.29 -20.72
N PHE A 230 4.07 4.49 -20.23
CA PHE A 230 2.87 3.74 -20.63
C PHE A 230 2.00 4.53 -21.63
N THR A 231 2.48 5.64 -22.17
CA THR A 231 1.79 6.42 -23.20
C THR A 231 1.49 5.55 -24.42
N GLY A 232 0.24 5.61 -24.88
CA GLY A 232 -0.25 4.79 -25.97
C GLY A 232 -0.98 3.52 -25.52
N SER A 233 -1.11 3.29 -24.21
CA SER A 233 -2.08 2.34 -23.67
C SER A 233 -3.51 2.84 -23.90
N SER A 234 -4.47 1.93 -23.86
CA SER A 234 -5.90 2.30 -23.95
C SER A 234 -6.30 3.32 -22.90
N ALA A 235 -7.22 4.19 -23.24
CA ALA A 235 -7.85 5.09 -22.28
C ALA A 235 -8.60 4.30 -21.18
N THR A 236 -8.94 4.97 -20.10
CA THR A 236 -9.77 4.39 -19.03
C THR A 236 -11.04 3.78 -19.63
N LEU A 237 -11.29 2.53 -19.30
CA LEU A 237 -12.46 1.78 -19.76
C LEU A 237 -13.69 2.13 -18.92
N PRO A 238 -14.91 1.99 -19.49
CA PRO A 238 -16.17 2.23 -18.76
C PRO A 238 -16.57 1.04 -17.86
N ASP A 239 -15.59 0.24 -17.44
CA ASP A 239 -15.73 -0.94 -16.58
C ASP A 239 -14.62 -0.92 -15.51
N ASN A 240 -14.50 -1.99 -14.74
CA ASN A 240 -13.56 -2.10 -13.63
C ASN A 240 -12.17 -2.65 -14.00
N PHE A 241 -11.88 -2.87 -15.28
CA PHE A 241 -10.56 -3.32 -15.75
C PHE A 241 -9.59 -2.15 -15.96
N ASN A 242 -9.43 -1.34 -14.92
CA ASN A 242 -8.52 -0.20 -14.90
C ASN A 242 -7.49 -0.36 -13.79
N ALA A 243 -6.21 -0.14 -14.08
CA ALA A 243 -5.13 -0.30 -13.12
C ALA A 243 -4.83 1.01 -12.38
N PRO A 244 -5.01 1.08 -11.06
CA PRO A 244 -4.58 2.23 -10.27
C PRO A 244 -3.05 2.30 -10.17
N LEU A 245 -2.52 3.50 -9.93
CA LEU A 245 -1.07 3.76 -9.85
C LEU A 245 -0.32 2.82 -8.89
N PRO A 246 -0.84 2.48 -7.69
CA PRO A 246 -0.16 1.55 -6.79
C PRO A 246 0.08 0.16 -7.40
N VAL A 247 -0.85 -0.34 -8.22
CA VAL A 247 -0.71 -1.63 -8.93
C VAL A 247 0.39 -1.56 -9.98
N VAL A 248 0.43 -0.47 -10.77
CA VAL A 248 1.48 -0.25 -11.78
C VAL A 248 2.86 -0.18 -11.13
N ARG A 249 3.00 0.56 -10.02
CA ARG A 249 4.24 0.63 -9.25
C ARG A 249 4.66 -0.72 -8.69
N ALA A 250 3.72 -1.50 -8.16
CA ALA A 250 4.01 -2.85 -7.67
C ALA A 250 4.51 -3.76 -8.79
N ALA A 251 3.90 -3.71 -9.98
CA ALA A 251 4.34 -4.50 -11.14
C ALA A 251 5.77 -4.12 -11.59
N VAL A 252 6.07 -2.82 -11.68
CA VAL A 252 7.41 -2.33 -12.05
C VAL A 252 8.44 -2.77 -11.02
N LEU A 253 8.16 -2.57 -9.72
CA LEU A 253 9.04 -2.98 -8.64
C LEU A 253 9.29 -4.50 -8.67
N TYR A 254 8.23 -5.28 -8.85
CA TYR A 254 8.34 -6.74 -8.93
C TYR A 254 9.28 -7.16 -10.07
N VAL A 255 9.07 -6.64 -11.29
CA VAL A 255 9.91 -6.98 -12.44
C VAL A 255 11.36 -6.62 -12.20
N LEU A 256 11.67 -5.40 -11.73
CA LEU A 256 13.06 -5.00 -11.46
C LEU A 256 13.69 -5.89 -10.37
N ARG A 257 12.93 -6.28 -9.33
CA ARG A 257 13.45 -7.16 -8.27
C ARG A 257 13.72 -8.59 -8.73
N THR A 258 12.94 -9.14 -9.64
CA THR A 258 13.18 -10.49 -10.20
C THR A 258 14.41 -10.55 -11.09
N MET A 259 14.93 -9.40 -11.54
CA MET A 259 16.14 -9.30 -12.39
C MET A 259 17.43 -9.10 -11.59
N LEU A 260 17.35 -9.00 -10.26
CA LEU A 260 18.53 -8.89 -9.40
C LEU A 260 19.10 -10.25 -9.06
N ASP A 261 20.43 -10.38 -9.15
CA ASP A 261 21.13 -11.63 -8.84
C ASP A 261 21.20 -11.88 -7.32
N ASP A 262 21.35 -10.83 -6.53
CA ASP A 262 21.50 -10.91 -5.08
C ASP A 262 20.15 -10.64 -4.37
N PRO A 263 19.83 -11.41 -3.29
CA PRO A 263 18.67 -11.14 -2.47
C PRO A 263 18.88 -9.83 -1.69
N ILE A 264 18.10 -8.83 -1.99
CA ILE A 264 18.04 -7.57 -1.24
C ILE A 264 16.70 -7.39 -0.56
N PRO A 265 16.63 -6.66 0.57
CA PRO A 265 15.37 -6.39 1.23
C PRO A 265 14.36 -5.74 0.28
N MET A 266 13.09 -6.17 0.36
CA MET A 266 12.00 -5.58 -0.38
C MET A 266 11.63 -4.25 0.25
N ASN A 267 12.17 -3.18 -0.30
CA ASN A 267 11.95 -1.79 0.13
C ASN A 267 11.84 -0.85 -1.08
N GLU A 268 11.72 0.44 -0.81
CA GLU A 268 11.48 1.48 -1.82
C GLU A 268 12.79 2.06 -2.42
N GLY A 269 13.92 1.50 -2.06
CA GLY A 269 15.22 1.91 -2.61
C GLY A 269 15.48 1.36 -4.02
#